data_ba2cb0ed72d76152283565c1d522825b
#
_entry.id   ba2cb0ed72d76152283565c1d522825b
#
_cell.length_a   1.000
_cell.length_b   1.000
_cell.length_c   1.000
_cell.angle_alpha   90.00
_cell.angle_beta   90.00
_cell.angle_gamma   90.00
#
_symmetry.space_group_name_H-M   'P 1'
#
loop_
_entity.id
_entity.type
_entity.pdbx_description
1 polymer ?
#
loop_
_entity_poly.entity_id
_entity_poly.type
_entity_poly.pdbx_seq_one_letter_code
_entity_poly.pdbx_strand_id
1 'polypeptide(L)'
;MINIQHLTFTYQKTEIAALKDISLSIPAGQCVLLCGESGCGKTTLTQLINGLIPHCYEGQMAGDIFLNGQNMRNMELIEISQRVGSVFQNPKSQFFCVDTTSEVAFGCENLGLPESLILQRIQETTDRLNTHSLMNRDIFRLSGGEKQKIACSSVDAMHPEIYVLDEPTSNLDIDAIEDLKQIVRLWKEQGKTIVIAEHRLYWLRSLCDRVICLNNGKIVLDTPM
;
A
#
# COMPACT_ATOMS: atom_id res chain seq x y z
N MET A 1 4.61 13.63 0.98
CA MET A 1 5.72 13.35 1.90
C MET A 1 5.18 12.73 3.18
N ILE A 2 5.79 11.63 3.62
CA ILE A 2 5.47 10.96 4.89
C ILE A 2 6.54 11.37 5.89
N ASN A 3 6.18 11.82 7.08
CA ASN A 3 7.12 12.12 8.15
C ASN A 3 6.65 11.48 9.46
N ILE A 4 7.49 10.65 10.05
CA ILE A 4 7.24 9.91 11.28
C ILE A 4 8.22 10.41 12.34
N GLN A 5 7.73 10.76 13.52
CA GLN A 5 8.53 11.36 14.59
C GLN A 5 8.35 10.59 15.89
N HIS A 6 9.44 9.96 16.35
CA HIS A 6 9.52 9.24 17.62
C HIS A 6 8.37 8.26 17.88
N LEU A 7 7.96 7.55 16.81
CA LEU A 7 6.78 6.70 16.84
C LEU A 7 7.04 5.40 17.58
N THR A 8 6.28 5.16 18.62
CA THR A 8 6.23 3.89 19.35
C THR A 8 4.78 3.39 19.33
N PHE A 9 4.58 2.11 19.03
CA PHE A 9 3.26 1.52 18.99
C PHE A 9 3.24 0.15 19.65
N THR A 10 2.22 -0.07 20.51
CA THR A 10 1.97 -1.34 21.19
C THR A 10 0.50 -1.71 20.98
N TYR A 11 0.23 -2.90 20.42
CA TYR A 11 -1.16 -3.39 20.27
C TYR A 11 -1.81 -3.62 21.64
N GLN A 12 -3.11 -3.38 21.74
CA GLN A 12 -3.87 -3.45 23.01
C GLN A 12 -3.73 -4.77 23.77
N LYS A 13 -3.53 -5.89 23.05
CA LYS A 13 -3.45 -7.24 23.62
C LYS A 13 -2.02 -7.73 23.87
N THR A 14 -1.01 -6.86 23.75
CA THR A 14 0.39 -7.22 23.92
C THR A 14 1.08 -6.24 24.88
N GLU A 15 2.12 -6.71 25.55
CA GLU A 15 2.99 -5.87 26.38
C GLU A 15 4.24 -5.40 25.62
N ILE A 16 4.51 -6.03 24.48
CA ILE A 16 5.70 -5.75 23.68
C ILE A 16 5.36 -4.75 22.57
N ALA A 17 6.09 -3.65 22.54
CA ALA A 17 5.96 -2.66 21.48
C ALA A 17 6.36 -3.26 20.12
N ALA A 18 5.43 -3.16 19.14
CA ALA A 18 5.64 -3.59 17.78
C ALA A 18 6.57 -2.63 17.01
N LEU A 19 6.52 -1.34 17.36
CA LEU A 19 7.46 -0.31 16.87
C LEU A 19 8.00 0.48 18.07
N LYS A 20 9.29 0.85 18.01
CA LYS A 20 10.03 1.45 19.12
C LYS A 20 10.85 2.63 18.62
N ASP A 21 10.39 3.84 18.90
CA ASP A 21 11.08 5.10 18.58
C ASP A 21 11.49 5.21 17.11
N ILE A 22 10.52 5.00 16.21
CA ILE A 22 10.71 5.13 14.77
C ILE A 22 10.68 6.60 14.39
N SER A 23 11.76 7.10 13.78
CA SER A 23 11.83 8.40 13.14
C SER A 23 12.25 8.21 11.69
N LEU A 24 11.38 8.65 10.75
CA LEU A 24 11.54 8.38 9.33
C LEU A 24 10.89 9.49 8.50
N SER A 25 11.59 9.97 7.49
CA SER A 25 11.04 10.88 6.48
C SER A 25 11.15 10.27 5.10
N ILE A 26 10.02 10.17 4.38
CA ILE A 26 9.95 9.69 2.99
C ILE A 26 9.48 10.86 2.12
N PRO A 27 10.36 11.41 1.26
CA PRO A 27 10.01 12.46 0.31
C PRO A 27 8.93 12.00 -0.69
N ALA A 28 8.22 12.97 -1.29
CA ALA A 28 7.33 12.69 -2.40
C ALA A 28 8.10 12.08 -3.59
N GLY A 29 7.47 11.10 -4.26
CA GLY A 29 8.03 10.42 -5.43
C GLY A 29 9.11 9.37 -5.11
N GLN A 30 9.45 9.14 -3.84
CA GLN A 30 10.42 8.11 -3.47
C GLN A 30 9.76 6.73 -3.39
N CYS A 31 10.44 5.72 -3.94
CA CYS A 31 10.09 4.31 -3.78
C CYS A 31 10.98 3.68 -2.69
N VAL A 32 10.36 3.27 -1.59
CA VAL A 32 11.04 2.76 -0.39
C VAL A 32 10.72 1.29 -0.16
N LEU A 33 11.75 0.49 0.04
CA LEU A 33 11.65 -0.90 0.49
C LEU A 33 11.78 -0.98 2.00
N LEU A 34 10.77 -1.57 2.65
CA LEU A 34 10.83 -1.99 4.05
C LEU A 34 11.17 -3.48 4.08
N CYS A 35 12.31 -3.84 4.66
CA CYS A 35 12.74 -5.23 4.81
C CYS A 35 13.00 -5.59 6.27
N GLY A 36 13.23 -6.88 6.53
CA GLY A 36 13.47 -7.43 7.87
C GLY A 36 12.73 -8.74 8.09
N GLU A 37 13.02 -9.42 9.18
CA GLU A 37 12.40 -10.70 9.51
C GLU A 37 10.88 -10.60 9.72
N SER A 38 10.19 -11.74 9.69
CA SER A 38 8.76 -11.78 10.03
C SER A 38 8.55 -11.31 11.47
N GLY A 39 7.50 -10.49 11.69
CA GLY A 39 7.21 -9.93 13.02
C GLY A 39 8.10 -8.76 13.45
N CYS A 40 9.03 -8.25 12.62
CA CYS A 40 9.89 -7.13 12.99
C CYS A 40 9.20 -5.75 13.00
N GLY A 41 7.92 -5.65 12.57
CA GLY A 41 7.12 -4.42 12.59
C GLY A 41 6.78 -3.82 11.23
N LYS A 42 7.13 -4.45 10.09
CA LYS A 42 6.83 -3.92 8.73
C LYS A 42 5.34 -3.67 8.52
N THR A 43 4.52 -4.69 8.73
CA THR A 43 3.05 -4.59 8.59
C THR A 43 2.46 -3.54 9.55
N THR A 44 2.98 -3.44 10.77
CA THR A 44 2.55 -2.38 11.71
C THR A 44 2.88 -1.00 11.17
N LEU A 45 4.06 -0.81 10.57
CA LEU A 45 4.45 0.46 9.98
C LEU A 45 3.60 0.81 8.74
N THR A 46 3.31 -0.18 7.87
CA THR A 46 2.41 0.03 6.72
C THR A 46 0.99 0.37 7.18
N GLN A 47 0.46 -0.30 8.21
CA GLN A 47 -0.86 -0.04 8.79
C GLN A 47 -0.97 1.35 9.46
N LEU A 48 0.11 1.87 9.98
CA LEU A 48 0.16 3.25 10.49
C LEU A 48 0.17 4.27 9.35
N ILE A 49 0.90 4.01 8.28
CA ILE A 49 0.98 4.93 7.12
C ILE A 49 -0.37 5.00 6.38
N ASN A 50 -1.11 3.89 6.28
CA ASN A 50 -2.41 3.87 5.59
C ASN A 50 -3.60 4.16 6.51
N GLY A 51 -3.37 4.45 7.79
CA GLY A 51 -4.39 4.84 8.74
C GLY A 51 -5.22 3.68 9.32
N LEU A 52 -4.93 2.42 9.00
CA LEU A 52 -5.61 1.29 9.65
C LEU A 52 -5.31 1.24 11.15
N ILE A 53 -4.17 1.75 11.57
CA ILE A 53 -3.88 2.07 12.96
C ILE A 53 -3.98 3.59 13.10
N PRO A 54 -4.79 4.14 14.02
CA PRO A 54 -5.54 3.44 15.07
C PRO A 54 -6.99 3.10 14.71
N HIS A 55 -7.48 3.39 13.48
CA HIS A 55 -8.90 3.32 13.15
C HIS A 55 -9.49 1.89 13.19
N CYS A 56 -8.71 0.89 12.79
CA CYS A 56 -9.15 -0.52 12.75
C CYS A 56 -8.43 -1.40 13.78
N TYR A 57 -7.24 -0.99 14.21
CA TYR A 57 -6.43 -1.73 15.18
C TYR A 57 -6.10 -0.84 16.36
N GLU A 58 -6.63 -1.21 17.54
CA GLU A 58 -6.43 -0.47 18.77
C GLU A 58 -5.05 -0.74 19.39
N GLY A 59 -4.50 0.29 20.04
CA GLY A 59 -3.24 0.19 20.76
C GLY A 59 -2.81 1.52 21.38
N GLN A 60 -1.67 1.48 22.04
CA GLN A 60 -1.05 2.66 22.60
C GLN A 60 -0.02 3.21 21.61
N MET A 61 -0.17 4.46 21.23
CA MET A 61 0.70 5.15 20.28
C MET A 61 1.29 6.41 20.90
N ALA A 62 2.62 6.49 20.94
CA ALA A 62 3.37 7.72 21.22
C ALA A 62 4.11 8.18 19.95
N GLY A 63 4.39 9.48 19.86
CA GLY A 63 4.94 10.08 18.64
C GLY A 63 3.86 10.41 17.61
N ASP A 64 4.26 10.91 16.44
CA ASP A 64 3.35 11.44 15.44
C ASP A 64 3.69 10.98 14.02
N ILE A 65 2.66 10.92 13.15
CA ILE A 65 2.79 10.67 11.72
C ILE A 65 2.14 11.84 10.98
N PHE A 66 2.84 12.35 9.98
CA PHE A 66 2.37 13.43 9.13
C PHE A 66 2.31 12.98 7.67
N LEU A 67 1.19 13.25 7.01
CA LEU A 67 1.04 13.16 5.55
C LEU A 67 0.96 14.58 4.98
N ASN A 68 1.91 14.92 4.11
CA ASN A 68 1.99 16.27 3.50
C ASN A 68 1.94 17.40 4.53
N GLY A 69 2.54 17.19 5.72
CA GLY A 69 2.57 18.17 6.83
C GLY A 69 1.34 18.16 7.72
N GLN A 70 0.29 17.41 7.39
CA GLN A 70 -0.91 17.28 8.22
C GLN A 70 -0.75 16.07 9.16
N ASN A 71 -0.98 16.27 10.46
CA ASN A 71 -0.88 15.18 11.44
C ASN A 71 -2.05 14.20 11.26
N MET A 72 -1.75 12.93 11.06
CA MET A 72 -2.74 11.87 10.81
C MET A 72 -3.67 11.60 11.98
N ARG A 73 -3.29 11.99 13.22
CA ARG A 73 -4.20 11.90 14.37
C ARG A 73 -5.48 12.74 14.22
N ASN A 74 -5.41 13.80 13.40
CA ASN A 74 -6.50 14.74 13.15
C ASN A 74 -7.22 14.48 11.82
N MET A 75 -6.92 13.35 11.15
CA MET A 75 -7.51 12.98 9.87
C MET A 75 -8.49 11.84 10.06
N GLU A 76 -9.63 11.93 9.38
CA GLU A 76 -10.55 10.81 9.25
C GLU A 76 -9.97 9.75 8.28
N LEU A 77 -10.37 8.48 8.45
CA LEU A 77 -9.87 7.40 7.61
C LEU A 77 -10.15 7.64 6.11
N ILE A 78 -11.28 8.28 5.79
CA ILE A 78 -11.63 8.63 4.41
C ILE A 78 -10.65 9.64 3.81
N GLU A 79 -10.19 10.62 4.57
CA GLU A 79 -9.21 11.60 4.12
C GLU A 79 -7.84 10.97 3.87
N ILE A 80 -7.47 9.99 4.71
CA ILE A 80 -6.24 9.20 4.53
C ILE A 80 -6.37 8.33 3.28
N SER A 81 -7.50 7.62 3.09
CA SER A 81 -7.73 6.73 1.95
C SER A 81 -7.77 7.43 0.60
N GLN A 82 -8.10 8.72 0.56
CA GLN A 82 -7.98 9.54 -0.65
C GLN A 82 -6.53 9.78 -1.08
N ARG A 83 -5.59 9.72 -0.14
CA ARG A 83 -4.17 10.02 -0.37
C ARG A 83 -3.29 8.77 -0.41
N VAL A 84 -3.69 7.74 0.34
CA VAL A 84 -2.91 6.50 0.51
C VAL A 84 -3.72 5.31 0.02
N GLY A 85 -3.29 4.73 -1.08
CA GLY A 85 -3.82 3.48 -1.60
C GLY A 85 -3.05 2.28 -1.04
N SER A 86 -3.76 1.24 -0.63
CA SER A 86 -3.16 0.06 0.01
C SER A 86 -3.40 -1.20 -0.80
N VAL A 87 -2.34 -1.99 -1.00
CA VAL A 87 -2.40 -3.33 -1.57
C VAL A 87 -1.95 -4.31 -0.49
N PHE A 88 -2.87 -5.20 -0.08
CA PHE A 88 -2.64 -6.11 1.03
C PHE A 88 -1.96 -7.42 0.57
N GLN A 89 -1.34 -8.12 1.52
CA GLN A 89 -0.67 -9.40 1.32
C GLN A 89 -1.57 -10.46 0.65
N ASN A 90 -2.85 -10.48 1.03
CA ASN A 90 -3.83 -11.37 0.42
C ASN A 90 -4.88 -10.55 -0.35
N PRO A 91 -4.85 -10.55 -1.69
CA PRO A 91 -5.82 -9.80 -2.49
C PRO A 91 -7.28 -10.17 -2.17
N LYS A 92 -7.55 -11.41 -1.78
CA LYS A 92 -8.91 -11.87 -1.45
C LYS A 92 -9.51 -11.14 -0.25
N SER A 93 -8.69 -10.68 0.69
CA SER A 93 -9.16 -9.91 1.85
C SER A 93 -9.45 -8.44 1.53
N GLN A 94 -9.07 -7.99 0.33
CA GLN A 94 -9.28 -6.62 -0.14
C GLN A 94 -10.60 -6.47 -0.93
N PHE A 95 -11.10 -7.56 -1.54
CA PHE A 95 -12.25 -7.51 -2.43
C PHE A 95 -13.59 -7.44 -1.69
N PHE A 96 -14.44 -6.55 -2.15
CA PHE A 96 -15.82 -6.34 -1.67
C PHE A 96 -16.85 -6.74 -2.70
N CYS A 97 -16.50 -6.77 -4.00
CA CYS A 97 -17.40 -7.07 -5.10
C CYS A 97 -17.22 -8.50 -5.62
N VAL A 98 -18.21 -8.97 -6.40
CA VAL A 98 -18.19 -10.29 -7.04
C VAL A 98 -17.52 -10.22 -8.40
N ASP A 99 -17.70 -9.12 -9.11
CA ASP A 99 -17.12 -8.87 -10.43
C ASP A 99 -16.02 -7.82 -10.40
N THR A 100 -15.11 -7.94 -11.36
CA THR A 100 -13.89 -7.13 -11.44
C THR A 100 -14.16 -5.67 -11.76
N THR A 101 -15.18 -5.35 -12.55
CA THR A 101 -15.48 -3.97 -12.94
C THR A 101 -16.03 -3.18 -11.77
N SER A 102 -16.98 -3.78 -11.03
CA SER A 102 -17.50 -3.21 -9.78
C SER A 102 -16.40 -3.05 -8.74
N GLU A 103 -15.46 -4.00 -8.65
CA GLU A 103 -14.33 -3.90 -7.70
C GLU A 103 -13.40 -2.72 -8.03
N VAL A 104 -13.11 -2.49 -9.31
CA VAL A 104 -12.29 -1.33 -9.73
C VAL A 104 -13.03 -0.01 -9.52
N ALA A 105 -14.36 0.00 -9.65
CA ALA A 105 -15.20 1.17 -9.38
C ALA A 105 -15.34 1.48 -7.88
N PHE A 106 -15.33 0.45 -7.03
CA PHE A 106 -15.75 0.49 -5.63
C PHE A 106 -15.11 1.63 -4.81
N GLY A 107 -13.81 1.81 -4.92
CA GLY A 107 -13.10 2.89 -4.20
C GLY A 107 -13.56 4.28 -4.66
N CYS A 108 -13.77 4.47 -5.95
CA CYS A 108 -14.25 5.73 -6.53
C CYS A 108 -15.70 6.03 -6.13
N GLU A 109 -16.55 5.00 -6.04
CA GLU A 109 -17.94 5.12 -5.58
C GLU A 109 -17.98 5.54 -4.10
N ASN A 110 -17.16 4.92 -3.25
CA ASN A 110 -17.06 5.28 -1.83
C ASN A 110 -16.54 6.71 -1.62
N LEU A 111 -15.75 7.24 -2.54
CA LEU A 111 -15.32 8.64 -2.54
C LEU A 111 -16.42 9.59 -3.06
N GLY A 112 -17.58 9.08 -3.47
CA GLY A 112 -18.69 9.87 -3.98
C GLY A 112 -18.42 10.55 -5.32
N LEU A 113 -17.56 9.99 -6.16
CA LEU A 113 -17.24 10.56 -7.47
C LEU A 113 -18.42 10.44 -8.42
N PRO A 114 -18.60 11.40 -9.35
CA PRO A 114 -19.63 11.30 -10.40
C PRO A 114 -19.39 10.08 -11.30
N GLU A 115 -20.48 9.44 -11.77
CA GLU A 115 -20.42 8.23 -12.61
C GLU A 115 -19.53 8.43 -13.84
N SER A 116 -19.62 9.56 -14.52
CA SER A 116 -18.79 9.86 -15.69
C SER A 116 -17.29 9.85 -15.38
N LEU A 117 -16.91 10.34 -14.19
CA LEU A 117 -15.52 10.33 -13.74
C LEU A 117 -15.08 8.93 -13.33
N ILE A 118 -15.97 8.15 -12.71
CA ILE A 118 -15.68 6.74 -12.36
C ILE A 118 -15.39 5.94 -13.62
N LEU A 119 -16.25 6.04 -14.64
CA LEU A 119 -16.06 5.35 -15.93
C LEU A 119 -14.75 5.77 -16.62
N GLN A 120 -14.42 7.07 -16.60
CA GLN A 120 -13.15 7.57 -17.11
C GLN A 120 -11.96 6.95 -16.37
N ARG A 121 -11.98 6.93 -15.03
CA ARG A 121 -10.88 6.37 -14.22
C ARG A 121 -10.71 4.86 -14.41
N ILE A 122 -11.82 4.11 -14.55
CA ILE A 122 -11.77 2.68 -14.88
C ILE A 122 -11.06 2.50 -16.23
N GLN A 123 -11.45 3.26 -17.25
CA GLN A 123 -10.85 3.18 -18.58
C GLN A 123 -9.34 3.51 -18.53
N GLU A 124 -8.98 4.64 -17.93
CA GLU A 124 -7.57 5.07 -17.80
C GLU A 124 -6.71 4.05 -17.04
N THR A 125 -7.26 3.47 -15.96
CA THR A 125 -6.55 2.47 -15.15
C THR A 125 -6.39 1.16 -15.91
N THR A 126 -7.46 0.67 -16.57
CA THR A 126 -7.40 -0.58 -17.32
C THR A 126 -6.48 -0.48 -18.53
N ASP A 127 -6.42 0.68 -19.20
CA ASP A 127 -5.45 0.97 -20.26
C ASP A 127 -4.03 0.95 -19.72
N ARG A 128 -3.78 1.70 -18.65
CA ARG A 128 -2.46 1.86 -18.05
C ARG A 128 -1.89 0.56 -17.51
N LEU A 129 -2.69 -0.21 -16.78
CA LEU A 129 -2.27 -1.46 -16.13
C LEU A 129 -2.50 -2.71 -17.00
N ASN A 130 -2.99 -2.52 -18.23
CA ASN A 130 -3.28 -3.61 -19.20
C ASN A 130 -4.19 -4.69 -18.58
N THR A 131 -5.31 -4.26 -18.00
CA THR A 131 -6.28 -5.14 -17.33
C THR A 131 -7.64 -5.24 -18.01
N HIS A 132 -7.80 -4.72 -19.23
CA HIS A 132 -9.05 -4.77 -20.00
C HIS A 132 -9.63 -6.19 -20.13
N SER A 133 -8.79 -7.17 -20.41
CA SER A 133 -9.20 -8.57 -20.57
C SER A 133 -9.74 -9.20 -19.28
N LEU A 134 -9.53 -8.54 -18.15
CA LEU A 134 -9.99 -8.98 -16.84
C LEU A 134 -11.33 -8.35 -16.45
N MET A 135 -11.81 -7.33 -17.17
CA MET A 135 -13.07 -6.66 -16.84
C MET A 135 -14.29 -7.57 -17.10
N ASN A 136 -15.38 -7.32 -16.37
CA ASN A 136 -16.62 -8.08 -16.43
C ASN A 136 -16.44 -9.58 -16.13
N ARG A 137 -15.48 -9.95 -15.28
CA ARG A 137 -15.21 -11.33 -14.89
C ARG A 137 -15.51 -11.54 -13.40
N ASP A 138 -15.89 -12.77 -13.09
CA ASP A 138 -16.05 -13.22 -11.70
C ASP A 138 -14.67 -13.29 -10.99
N ILE A 139 -14.50 -12.50 -9.92
CA ILE A 139 -13.25 -12.40 -9.16
C ILE A 139 -12.81 -13.76 -8.59
N PHE A 140 -13.76 -14.61 -8.22
CA PHE A 140 -13.43 -15.92 -7.63
C PHE A 140 -12.77 -16.86 -8.62
N ARG A 141 -13.03 -16.66 -9.94
CA ARG A 141 -12.47 -17.47 -11.03
C ARG A 141 -11.09 -17.00 -11.50
N LEU A 142 -10.61 -15.88 -11.01
CA LEU A 142 -9.30 -15.34 -11.37
C LEU A 142 -8.17 -16.16 -10.72
N SER A 143 -7.04 -16.27 -11.42
CA SER A 143 -5.76 -16.73 -10.86
C SER A 143 -5.24 -15.78 -9.77
N GLY A 144 -4.20 -16.19 -9.04
CA GLY A 144 -3.56 -15.35 -8.02
C GLY A 144 -3.00 -14.05 -8.61
N GLY A 145 -2.30 -14.13 -9.74
CA GLY A 145 -1.74 -12.97 -10.43
C GLY A 145 -2.82 -12.04 -10.99
N GLU A 146 -3.89 -12.58 -11.60
CA GLU A 146 -5.02 -11.78 -12.07
C GLU A 146 -5.71 -11.06 -10.90
N LYS A 147 -5.91 -11.72 -9.76
CA LYS A 147 -6.42 -11.08 -8.54
C LYS A 147 -5.53 -9.93 -8.08
N GLN A 148 -4.21 -10.11 -8.10
CA GLN A 148 -3.27 -9.06 -7.72
C GLN A 148 -3.38 -7.86 -8.65
N LYS A 149 -3.50 -8.08 -9.99
CA LYS A 149 -3.73 -7.00 -10.96
C LYS A 149 -5.02 -6.24 -10.68
N ILE A 150 -6.11 -6.93 -10.36
CA ILE A 150 -7.39 -6.27 -10.02
C ILE A 150 -7.27 -5.50 -8.71
N ALA A 151 -6.60 -6.04 -7.69
CA ALA A 151 -6.34 -5.31 -6.45
C ALA A 151 -5.50 -4.04 -6.67
N CYS A 152 -4.50 -4.10 -7.55
CA CYS A 152 -3.75 -2.90 -7.95
C CYS A 152 -4.63 -1.93 -8.74
N SER A 153 -5.51 -2.43 -9.64
CA SER A 153 -6.39 -1.58 -10.45
C SER A 153 -7.43 -0.86 -9.60
N SER A 154 -8.03 -1.53 -8.59
CA SER A 154 -9.00 -0.89 -7.70
C SER A 154 -8.39 0.24 -6.88
N VAL A 155 -7.14 0.07 -6.46
CA VAL A 155 -6.39 1.13 -5.78
C VAL A 155 -5.97 2.25 -6.72
N ASP A 156 -5.49 1.90 -7.92
CA ASP A 156 -5.01 2.87 -8.90
C ASP A 156 -6.13 3.79 -9.45
N ALA A 157 -7.35 3.27 -9.59
CA ALA A 157 -8.51 4.04 -10.02
C ALA A 157 -8.87 5.20 -9.06
N MET A 158 -8.51 5.10 -7.80
CA MET A 158 -8.68 6.16 -6.80
C MET A 158 -7.68 7.31 -7.00
N HIS A 159 -6.61 7.12 -7.78
CA HIS A 159 -5.52 8.06 -8.04
C HIS A 159 -4.79 8.55 -6.77
N PRO A 160 -4.39 7.68 -5.85
CA PRO A 160 -3.72 8.11 -4.63
C PRO A 160 -2.36 8.75 -4.94
N GLU A 161 -1.84 9.52 -3.98
CA GLU A 161 -0.49 10.10 -4.04
C GLU A 161 0.58 9.11 -3.54
N ILE A 162 0.17 8.22 -2.64
CA ILE A 162 1.03 7.27 -1.94
C ILE A 162 0.46 5.86 -2.13
N TYR A 163 1.31 4.92 -2.50
CA TYR A 163 0.97 3.49 -2.55
C TYR A 163 1.72 2.76 -1.44
N VAL A 164 0.98 1.97 -0.66
CA VAL A 164 1.53 1.10 0.39
C VAL A 164 1.23 -0.36 0.03
N LEU A 165 2.27 -1.16 -0.15
CA LEU A 165 2.15 -2.58 -0.48
C LEU A 165 2.72 -3.42 0.67
N ASP A 166 1.93 -4.32 1.22
CA ASP A 166 2.37 -5.22 2.29
C ASP A 166 2.49 -6.65 1.75
N GLU A 167 3.72 -7.13 1.59
CA GLU A 167 4.11 -8.45 1.06
C GLU A 167 3.33 -8.86 -0.21
N PRO A 168 3.27 -8.01 -1.25
CA PRO A 168 2.36 -8.18 -2.38
C PRO A 168 2.71 -9.40 -3.26
N THR A 169 3.90 -10.00 -3.08
CA THR A 169 4.35 -11.16 -3.87
C THR A 169 4.17 -12.50 -3.16
N SER A 170 3.64 -12.55 -1.94
CA SER A 170 3.63 -13.73 -1.08
C SER A 170 3.00 -14.99 -1.74
N ASN A 171 1.99 -14.80 -2.60
CA ASN A 171 1.24 -15.88 -3.25
C ASN A 171 1.34 -15.85 -4.78
N LEU A 172 2.37 -15.20 -5.34
CA LEU A 172 2.56 -15.01 -6.77
C LEU A 172 3.64 -15.94 -7.33
N ASP A 173 3.43 -16.40 -8.55
CA ASP A 173 4.44 -17.01 -9.40
C ASP A 173 5.34 -15.91 -10.03
N ILE A 174 6.36 -16.36 -10.77
CA ILE A 174 7.37 -15.46 -11.34
C ILE A 174 6.77 -14.49 -12.36
N ASP A 175 5.83 -14.95 -13.19
CA ASP A 175 5.21 -14.13 -14.22
C ASP A 175 4.33 -13.05 -13.59
N ALA A 176 3.54 -13.41 -12.57
CA ALA A 176 2.73 -12.45 -11.82
C ALA A 176 3.59 -11.43 -11.04
N ILE A 177 4.78 -11.81 -10.56
CA ILE A 177 5.73 -10.89 -9.95
C ILE A 177 6.27 -9.90 -10.98
N GLU A 178 6.58 -10.33 -12.21
CA GLU A 178 7.02 -9.41 -13.26
C GLU A 178 5.89 -8.44 -13.68
N ASP A 179 4.64 -8.91 -13.76
CA ASP A 179 3.47 -8.05 -13.96
C ASP A 179 3.34 -6.98 -12.85
N LEU A 180 3.45 -7.38 -11.58
CA LEU A 180 3.42 -6.45 -10.45
C LEU A 180 4.56 -5.44 -10.52
N LYS A 181 5.75 -5.89 -10.89
CA LYS A 181 6.92 -5.03 -11.08
C LYS A 181 6.68 -3.96 -12.14
N GLN A 182 6.01 -4.28 -13.26
CA GLN A 182 5.63 -3.30 -14.27
C GLN A 182 4.63 -2.27 -13.71
N ILE A 183 3.64 -2.71 -12.94
CA ILE A 183 2.69 -1.81 -12.27
C ILE A 183 3.41 -0.83 -11.35
N VAL A 184 4.29 -1.32 -10.48
CA VAL A 184 5.07 -0.46 -9.55
C VAL A 184 5.97 0.51 -10.32
N ARG A 185 6.56 0.07 -11.46
CA ARG A 185 7.35 0.95 -12.34
C ARG A 185 6.52 2.09 -12.90
N LEU A 186 5.31 1.81 -13.39
CA LEU A 186 4.39 2.84 -13.91
C LEU A 186 4.02 3.87 -12.83
N TRP A 187 3.74 3.43 -11.61
CA TRP A 187 3.48 4.36 -10.51
C TRP A 187 4.70 5.23 -10.17
N LYS A 188 5.89 4.64 -10.18
CA LYS A 188 7.14 5.37 -9.96
C LYS A 188 7.39 6.41 -11.04
N GLU A 189 7.19 6.07 -12.31
CA GLU A 189 7.33 6.97 -13.46
C GLU A 189 6.33 8.14 -13.40
N GLN A 190 5.17 7.94 -12.78
CA GLN A 190 4.20 9.00 -12.49
C GLN A 190 4.57 9.89 -11.29
N GLY A 191 5.72 9.65 -10.66
CA GLY A 191 6.18 10.41 -9.50
C GLY A 191 5.43 10.06 -8.19
N LYS A 192 4.77 8.92 -8.13
CA LYS A 192 4.07 8.47 -6.92
C LYS A 192 5.04 8.05 -5.83
N THR A 193 4.67 8.29 -4.59
CA THR A 193 5.41 7.78 -3.43
C THR A 193 5.00 6.33 -3.17
N ILE A 194 5.96 5.44 -3.03
CA ILE A 194 5.68 4.01 -2.91
C ILE A 194 6.42 3.45 -1.70
N VAL A 195 5.70 2.76 -0.82
CA VAL A 195 6.25 2.05 0.33
C VAL A 195 5.91 0.56 0.19
N ILE A 196 6.93 -0.28 0.09
CA ILE A 196 6.75 -1.72 -0.13
C ILE A 196 7.41 -2.47 1.02
N ALA A 197 6.61 -3.18 1.83
CA ALA A 197 7.11 -4.17 2.77
C ALA A 197 7.27 -5.51 2.04
N GLU A 198 8.48 -6.08 2.00
CA GLU A 198 8.72 -7.28 1.21
C GLU A 198 9.88 -8.13 1.78
N HIS A 199 9.77 -9.45 1.55
CA HIS A 199 10.82 -10.43 1.84
C HIS A 199 11.59 -10.86 0.59
N ARG A 200 10.93 -10.88 -0.58
CA ARG A 200 11.53 -11.24 -1.88
C ARG A 200 12.14 -10.02 -2.54
N LEU A 201 13.39 -9.70 -2.26
CA LEU A 201 14.01 -8.41 -2.62
C LEU A 201 14.47 -8.31 -4.08
N TYR A 202 14.63 -9.44 -4.80
CA TYR A 202 15.26 -9.49 -6.11
C TYR A 202 14.55 -8.66 -7.20
N TRP A 203 13.21 -8.58 -7.15
CA TRP A 203 12.42 -7.86 -8.14
C TRP A 203 12.40 -6.34 -7.90
N LEU A 204 12.72 -5.90 -6.69
CA LEU A 204 12.68 -4.49 -6.26
C LEU A 204 14.00 -3.74 -6.51
N ARG A 205 15.10 -4.45 -6.76
CA ARG A 205 16.44 -3.85 -6.89
C ARG A 205 16.53 -2.70 -7.90
N SER A 206 15.76 -2.77 -9.00
CA SER A 206 15.74 -1.72 -10.03
C SER A 206 14.63 -0.68 -9.85
N LEU A 207 13.79 -0.82 -8.82
CA LEU A 207 12.65 0.03 -8.59
C LEU A 207 12.82 0.94 -7.38
N CYS A 208 13.33 0.41 -6.26
CA CYS A 208 13.45 1.17 -5.03
C CYS A 208 14.64 2.12 -5.05
N ASP A 209 14.45 3.28 -4.44
CA ASP A 209 15.48 4.31 -4.30
C ASP A 209 16.19 4.18 -2.94
N ARG A 210 15.54 3.51 -1.97
CA ARG A 210 15.99 3.44 -0.59
C ARG A 210 15.51 2.16 0.08
N VAL A 211 16.35 1.60 0.93
CA VAL A 211 16.07 0.42 1.75
C VAL A 211 16.08 0.80 3.22
N ILE A 212 15.03 0.40 3.93
CA ILE A 212 14.91 0.54 5.38
C ILE A 212 14.74 -0.86 5.97
N CYS A 213 15.70 -1.27 6.80
CA CYS A 213 15.63 -2.56 7.47
C CYS A 213 15.13 -2.38 8.91
N LEU A 214 14.09 -3.15 9.24
CA LEU A 214 13.53 -3.21 10.59
C LEU A 214 14.00 -4.47 11.30
N ASN A 215 14.31 -4.34 12.58
CA ASN A 215 14.57 -5.45 13.48
C ASN A 215 14.00 -5.15 14.88
N ASN A 216 13.18 -6.08 15.41
CA ASN A 216 12.56 -5.94 16.75
C ASN A 216 11.88 -4.58 16.98
N GLY A 217 11.19 -4.05 15.96
CA GLY A 217 10.47 -2.79 16.02
C GLY A 217 11.33 -1.53 15.89
N LYS A 218 12.61 -1.65 15.52
CA LYS A 218 13.53 -0.51 15.32
C LYS A 218 14.07 -0.49 13.89
N ILE A 219 14.37 0.69 13.37
CA ILE A 219 15.16 0.85 12.16
C ILE A 219 16.63 0.56 12.51
N VAL A 220 17.22 -0.43 11.85
CA VAL A 220 18.62 -0.83 12.03
C VAL A 220 19.49 -0.46 10.82
N LEU A 221 18.89 -0.21 9.68
CA LEU A 221 19.55 0.26 8.48
C LEU A 221 18.61 1.18 7.72
N ASP A 222 19.13 2.26 7.19
CA ASP A 222 18.45 3.21 6.33
C ASP A 222 19.47 3.76 5.33
N THR A 223 19.37 3.34 4.06
CA THR A 223 20.39 3.62 3.04
C THR A 223 19.76 3.75 1.66
N PRO A 224 20.32 4.57 0.75
CA PRO A 224 20.01 4.48 -0.67
C PRO A 224 20.24 3.08 -1.22
N MET A 225 19.46 2.69 -2.24
CA MET A 225 19.55 1.37 -2.89
C MET A 225 20.49 1.40 -4.09
#